data_dcf3c9b46f090b656d60464b3f94ab12
#
_entry.id   dcf3c9b46f090b656d60464b3f94ab12
#
_cell.length_a   1.000
_cell.length_b   1.000
_cell.length_c   1.000
_cell.angle_alpha   90.00
_cell.angle_beta   90.00
_cell.angle_gamma   90.00
#
_symmetry.space_group_name_H-M   'P 1'
#
loop_
_entity.id
_entity.type
_entity.pdbx_description
1 polymer ?
#
loop_
_entity_poly.entity_id
_entity_poly.type
_entity_poly.pdbx_seq_one_letter_code
_entity_poly.pdbx_strand_id
1 'polypeptide(L)'
;VTVDVLKAIEDGKMAAGDTLYTYYTGILNENAKVYNDGKQDNKAYLEYSNNPHDNTTTNKTPEKVVYDWTFKMEVNKIDGESNAPLSDAKFVLSKNGSRSLGTIGDDGTPSNTKDLISLIENSDGSYTVAPAGHTGTYVMTAGNITIKGLDDATEYYLYETKAPAGYNRLTDAVKFKITADYDETGKNCTSVTTKVNEDAPQAGLSITVKNNKGAALPSTGGIGTTLFYVIGGGLMAVAAVLLVTKKRMNNK
;
A
#
# COMPACT_ATOMS: atom_id res chain seq x y z
N VAL A 1 17.67 -25.97 -4.25
CA VAL A 1 19.06 -25.85 -4.75
C VAL A 1 19.79 -27.10 -4.32
N THR A 2 20.50 -27.75 -5.24
CA THR A 2 21.37 -28.92 -4.95
C THR A 2 22.82 -28.55 -5.29
N VAL A 3 23.73 -28.84 -4.37
CA VAL A 3 25.17 -28.63 -4.56
C VAL A 3 25.84 -30.00 -4.48
N ASP A 4 26.56 -30.37 -5.53
CA ASP A 4 27.35 -31.61 -5.58
C ASP A 4 28.73 -31.38 -4.95
N VAL A 5 28.86 -31.78 -3.68
CA VAL A 5 30.07 -31.60 -2.90
C VAL A 5 31.14 -32.60 -3.36
N LEU A 6 30.77 -33.85 -3.75
CA LEU A 6 31.69 -34.83 -4.23
C LEU A 6 32.41 -34.35 -5.49
N LYS A 7 31.63 -33.82 -6.44
CA LYS A 7 32.21 -33.26 -7.65
C LYS A 7 33.14 -32.08 -7.36
N ALA A 8 32.82 -31.23 -6.38
CA ALA A 8 33.70 -30.13 -5.99
C ALA A 8 35.04 -30.61 -5.41
N ILE A 9 35.06 -31.74 -4.70
CA ILE A 9 36.28 -32.37 -4.19
C ILE A 9 37.09 -33.01 -5.34
N GLU A 10 36.43 -33.75 -6.23
CA GLU A 10 37.06 -34.35 -7.42
C GLU A 10 37.68 -33.29 -8.33
N ASP A 11 37.01 -32.14 -8.50
CA ASP A 11 37.51 -30.99 -9.27
C ASP A 11 38.64 -30.22 -8.54
N GLY A 12 39.02 -30.61 -7.33
CA GLY A 12 40.05 -29.92 -6.53
C GLY A 12 39.63 -28.58 -5.97
N LYS A 13 38.33 -28.30 -5.94
CA LYS A 13 37.76 -27.05 -5.43
C LYS A 13 37.46 -27.05 -3.93
N MET A 14 37.47 -28.24 -3.33
CA MET A 14 37.27 -28.45 -1.90
C MET A 14 38.20 -29.55 -1.40
N ALA A 15 38.65 -29.44 -0.15
CA ALA A 15 39.46 -30.41 0.55
C ALA A 15 38.86 -30.72 1.94
N ALA A 16 39.39 -31.74 2.59
CA ALA A 16 39.02 -32.09 3.96
C ALA A 16 39.31 -30.90 4.91
N GLY A 17 38.33 -30.49 5.68
CA GLY A 17 38.40 -29.35 6.59
C GLY A 17 37.86 -28.04 6.03
N ASP A 18 37.55 -27.97 4.74
CA ASP A 18 36.94 -26.80 4.14
C ASP A 18 35.47 -26.64 4.57
N THR A 19 34.99 -25.39 4.57
CA THR A 19 33.59 -25.05 4.86
C THR A 19 32.91 -24.56 3.60
N LEU A 20 31.80 -25.20 3.24
CA LEU A 20 30.94 -24.76 2.14
C LEU A 20 29.86 -23.78 2.62
N TYR A 21 29.85 -22.58 2.05
CA TYR A 21 28.76 -21.62 2.21
C TYR A 21 27.95 -21.57 0.93
N THR A 22 26.66 -21.87 1.01
CA THR A 22 25.74 -21.76 -0.11
C THR A 22 24.81 -20.56 0.11
N TYR A 23 24.88 -19.60 -0.79
CA TYR A 23 24.00 -18.42 -0.80
C TYR A 23 23.04 -18.51 -1.97
N TYR A 24 21.78 -18.30 -1.70
CA TYR A 24 20.77 -18.16 -2.74
C TYR A 24 19.69 -17.17 -2.30
N THR A 25 19.02 -16.56 -3.28
CA THR A 25 17.87 -15.70 -3.06
C THR A 25 16.63 -16.39 -3.61
N GLY A 26 15.55 -16.32 -2.86
CA GLY A 26 14.22 -16.74 -3.31
C GLY A 26 13.31 -15.52 -3.39
N ILE A 27 12.39 -15.55 -4.33
CA ILE A 27 11.35 -14.52 -4.46
C ILE A 27 10.01 -15.19 -4.12
N LEU A 28 9.26 -14.58 -3.19
CA LEU A 28 7.91 -15.04 -2.90
C LEU A 28 7.02 -14.74 -4.09
N ASN A 29 6.25 -15.72 -4.52
CA ASN A 29 5.29 -15.61 -5.59
C ASN A 29 3.86 -15.44 -5.04
N GLU A 30 2.88 -15.38 -5.92
CA GLU A 30 1.45 -15.22 -5.58
C GLU A 30 0.87 -16.36 -4.71
N ASN A 31 1.55 -17.51 -4.66
CA ASN A 31 1.16 -18.66 -3.83
C ASN A 31 1.81 -18.64 -2.43
N ALA A 32 2.59 -17.59 -2.12
CA ALA A 32 3.18 -17.46 -0.80
C ALA A 32 2.09 -17.37 0.27
N LYS A 33 2.23 -18.19 1.31
CA LYS A 33 1.30 -18.18 2.43
C LYS A 33 1.48 -16.91 3.24
N VAL A 34 0.38 -16.27 3.60
CA VAL A 34 0.38 -15.14 4.54
C VAL A 34 -0.01 -15.62 5.93
N TYR A 35 0.34 -14.84 6.95
CA TYR A 35 -0.06 -15.12 8.33
C TYR A 35 -1.54 -15.48 8.44
N ASN A 36 -1.88 -16.49 9.23
CA ASN A 36 -3.11 -17.27 9.35
C ASN A 36 -3.29 -18.40 8.32
N ASP A 37 -2.73 -18.29 7.10
CA ASP A 37 -2.77 -19.36 6.11
C ASP A 37 -1.53 -20.26 6.21
N GLY A 38 -0.51 -19.81 6.93
CA GLY A 38 0.73 -20.52 7.16
C GLY A 38 1.98 -19.66 7.02
N LYS A 39 3.08 -20.29 6.72
CA LYS A 39 4.40 -19.72 6.56
C LYS A 39 5.16 -20.45 5.44
N GLN A 40 6.24 -19.86 4.97
CA GLN A 40 7.20 -20.50 4.08
C GLN A 40 8.24 -21.22 4.93
N ASP A 41 8.57 -22.46 4.58
CA ASP A 41 9.67 -23.20 5.19
C ASP A 41 10.80 -23.42 4.18
N ASN A 42 12.01 -23.09 4.61
CA ASN A 42 13.22 -23.37 3.89
C ASN A 42 13.98 -24.47 4.63
N LYS A 43 14.29 -25.59 3.93
CA LYS A 43 14.87 -26.79 4.50
C LYS A 43 16.23 -27.05 3.88
N ALA A 44 17.17 -27.47 4.72
CA ALA A 44 18.48 -27.91 4.29
C ALA A 44 18.86 -29.23 4.97
N TYR A 45 19.45 -30.11 4.22
CA TYR A 45 20.07 -31.36 4.72
C TYR A 45 21.25 -31.68 3.85
N LEU A 46 22.16 -32.54 4.39
CA LEU A 46 23.26 -33.15 3.65
C LEU A 46 22.88 -34.59 3.37
N GLU A 47 23.03 -35.03 2.13
CA GLU A 47 22.97 -36.41 1.70
C GLU A 47 24.40 -36.92 1.50
N TYR A 48 24.72 -38.05 2.06
CA TYR A 48 26.07 -38.61 2.03
C TYR A 48 26.02 -40.14 1.83
N SER A 49 27.07 -40.68 1.21
CA SER A 49 27.22 -42.15 1.08
C SER A 49 27.36 -42.78 2.46
N ASN A 50 26.62 -43.84 2.72
CA ASN A 50 26.69 -44.61 3.95
C ASN A 50 27.63 -45.86 3.81
N ASN A 51 28.17 -46.06 2.61
CA ASN A 51 29.10 -47.11 2.31
C ASN A 51 30.28 -46.60 1.48
N PRO A 52 31.51 -46.60 1.98
CA PRO A 52 32.66 -46.07 1.24
C PRO A 52 33.01 -46.87 -0.03
N HIS A 53 32.43 -48.07 -0.22
CA HIS A 53 32.65 -48.94 -1.37
C HIS A 53 31.44 -48.95 -2.36
N ASP A 54 30.37 -48.25 -2.05
CA ASP A 54 29.15 -48.27 -2.87
C ASP A 54 28.47 -46.90 -2.82
N ASN A 55 28.40 -46.23 -3.96
CA ASN A 55 27.77 -44.91 -4.10
C ASN A 55 26.25 -44.98 -4.40
N THR A 56 25.68 -46.20 -4.41
CA THR A 56 24.26 -46.40 -4.72
C THR A 56 23.37 -46.24 -3.50
N THR A 57 23.96 -46.29 -2.28
CA THR A 57 23.20 -46.13 -1.03
C THR A 57 23.62 -44.86 -0.29
N THR A 58 22.64 -44.09 0.16
CA THR A 58 22.87 -42.83 0.86
C THR A 58 22.09 -42.74 2.15
N ASN A 59 22.57 -41.90 3.06
CA ASN A 59 21.86 -41.42 4.25
C ASN A 59 21.73 -39.90 4.21
N LYS A 60 20.80 -39.37 4.98
CA LYS A 60 20.58 -37.93 5.13
C LYS A 60 20.77 -37.50 6.57
N THR A 61 21.34 -36.31 6.74
CA THR A 61 21.33 -35.67 8.05
C THR A 61 19.91 -35.26 8.41
N PRO A 62 19.59 -35.01 9.69
CA PRO A 62 18.35 -34.36 10.07
C PRO A 62 18.19 -33.02 9.33
N GLU A 63 16.99 -32.75 8.86
CA GLU A 63 16.67 -31.50 8.22
C GLU A 63 16.81 -30.33 9.21
N LYS A 64 17.46 -29.25 8.76
CA LYS A 64 17.41 -27.95 9.41
C LYS A 64 16.38 -27.12 8.68
N VAL A 65 15.47 -26.50 9.44
CA VAL A 65 14.36 -25.73 8.89
C VAL A 65 14.43 -24.31 9.45
N VAL A 66 14.28 -23.33 8.56
CA VAL A 66 13.98 -21.93 8.91
C VAL A 66 12.65 -21.55 8.33
N TYR A 67 12.00 -20.59 8.94
CA TYR A 67 10.64 -20.19 8.59
C TYR A 67 10.62 -18.72 8.23
N ASP A 68 9.94 -18.38 7.11
CA ASP A 68 9.70 -17.03 6.68
C ASP A 68 8.20 -16.72 6.77
N TRP A 69 7.87 -15.56 7.29
CA TRP A 69 6.52 -15.09 7.47
C TRP A 69 6.24 -13.86 6.60
N THR A 70 5.08 -13.83 6.01
CA THR A 70 4.55 -12.61 5.39
C THR A 70 3.17 -12.31 5.93
N PHE A 71 2.78 -11.05 5.81
CA PHE A 71 1.55 -10.55 6.40
C PHE A 71 0.65 -9.94 5.34
N LYS A 72 -0.64 -9.84 5.66
CA LYS A 72 -1.61 -9.04 4.93
C LYS A 72 -2.01 -7.83 5.76
N MET A 73 -2.47 -6.77 5.12
CA MET A 73 -3.07 -5.61 5.76
C MET A 73 -4.43 -5.35 5.13
N GLU A 74 -5.46 -5.26 5.95
CA GLU A 74 -6.80 -4.86 5.52
C GLU A 74 -6.96 -3.35 5.72
N VAL A 75 -7.21 -2.63 4.64
CA VAL A 75 -7.42 -1.18 4.64
C VAL A 75 -8.91 -0.91 4.51
N ASN A 76 -9.52 -0.38 5.56
CA ASN A 76 -10.93 -0.01 5.60
C ASN A 76 -11.09 1.48 5.32
N LYS A 77 -11.67 1.82 4.18
CA LYS A 77 -11.92 3.20 3.78
C LYS A 77 -13.32 3.64 4.20
N ILE A 78 -13.40 4.68 5.03
CA ILE A 78 -14.67 5.13 5.61
C ILE A 78 -14.83 6.66 5.59
N ASP A 79 -16.08 7.12 5.66
CA ASP A 79 -16.46 8.50 5.95
C ASP A 79 -16.10 8.85 7.40
N GLY A 80 -15.42 9.99 7.59
CA GLY A 80 -14.92 10.41 8.90
C GLY A 80 -16.01 10.79 9.90
N GLU A 81 -17.22 11.13 9.44
CA GLU A 81 -18.35 11.51 10.27
C GLU A 81 -19.29 10.33 10.53
N SER A 82 -19.77 9.70 9.48
CA SER A 82 -20.79 8.63 9.56
C SER A 82 -20.21 7.26 9.79
N ASN A 83 -18.89 7.07 9.59
CA ASN A 83 -18.18 5.78 9.52
C ASN A 83 -18.72 4.83 8.42
N ALA A 84 -19.50 5.34 7.46
CA ALA A 84 -19.96 4.55 6.33
C ALA A 84 -18.79 4.18 5.41
N PRO A 85 -18.79 2.97 4.83
CA PRO A 85 -17.77 2.57 3.86
C PRO A 85 -17.73 3.51 2.66
N LEU A 86 -16.53 3.81 2.17
CA LEU A 86 -16.29 4.60 0.96
C LEU A 86 -15.58 3.76 -0.08
N SER A 87 -15.92 3.96 -1.35
CA SER A 87 -15.29 3.36 -2.52
C SER A 87 -14.54 4.38 -3.37
N ASP A 88 -13.84 3.89 -4.41
CA ASP A 88 -13.23 4.68 -5.49
C ASP A 88 -12.08 5.63 -5.08
N ALA A 89 -11.60 5.58 -3.85
CA ALA A 89 -10.32 6.20 -3.52
C ALA A 89 -9.18 5.47 -4.25
N LYS A 90 -8.09 6.17 -4.52
CA LYS A 90 -6.88 5.59 -5.07
C LYS A 90 -5.73 5.76 -4.09
N PHE A 91 -4.95 4.69 -3.94
CA PHE A 91 -3.80 4.69 -3.05
C PHE A 91 -2.56 4.13 -3.73
N VAL A 92 -1.40 4.55 -3.24
CA VAL A 92 -0.10 3.95 -3.54
C VAL A 92 0.63 3.63 -2.24
N LEU A 93 1.49 2.61 -2.27
CA LEU A 93 2.24 2.15 -1.11
C LEU A 93 3.74 2.44 -1.27
N SER A 94 4.41 2.85 -0.20
CA SER A 94 5.85 3.12 -0.17
C SER A 94 6.47 2.69 1.16
N LYS A 95 7.78 2.44 1.16
CA LYS A 95 8.61 2.33 2.40
C LYS A 95 9.27 3.68 2.75
N ASN A 96 8.98 4.74 2.02
CA ASN A 96 9.55 6.08 2.21
C ASN A 96 8.45 7.09 2.56
N GLY A 97 8.51 7.65 3.78
CA GLY A 97 7.53 8.59 4.31
C GLY A 97 7.69 10.05 3.85
N SER A 98 8.81 10.39 3.22
CA SER A 98 9.12 11.78 2.83
C SER A 98 9.23 11.93 1.31
N ARG A 99 8.41 11.17 0.55
CA ARG A 99 8.50 11.18 -0.90
C ARG A 99 7.60 12.21 -1.57
N SER A 100 8.03 12.71 -2.72
CA SER A 100 7.18 13.44 -3.64
C SER A 100 6.59 12.49 -4.69
N LEU A 101 5.27 12.53 -4.84
CA LEU A 101 4.55 11.76 -5.86
C LEU A 101 4.58 12.43 -7.25
N GLY A 102 5.07 13.68 -7.32
CA GLY A 102 4.97 14.49 -8.54
C GLY A 102 3.53 14.94 -8.79
N THR A 103 3.16 15.09 -10.05
CA THR A 103 1.77 15.34 -10.44
C THR A 103 0.96 14.06 -10.39
N ILE A 104 -0.29 14.17 -9.97
CA ILE A 104 -1.23 13.05 -9.94
C ILE A 104 -2.19 13.19 -11.14
N GLY A 105 -2.28 12.15 -11.94
CA GLY A 105 -3.25 12.08 -13.04
C GLY A 105 -4.69 11.93 -12.53
N ASP A 106 -5.67 12.12 -13.41
CA ASP A 106 -7.09 11.99 -13.07
C ASP A 106 -7.50 10.58 -12.64
N ASP A 107 -6.74 9.58 -13.06
CA ASP A 107 -6.86 8.17 -12.67
C ASP A 107 -6.22 7.85 -11.31
N GLY A 108 -5.56 8.82 -10.67
CA GLY A 108 -4.82 8.67 -9.42
C GLY A 108 -3.38 8.19 -9.60
N THR A 109 -2.87 8.10 -10.84
CA THR A 109 -1.50 7.66 -11.10
C THR A 109 -0.50 8.79 -10.86
N PRO A 110 0.52 8.59 -10.00
CA PRO A 110 1.57 9.59 -9.78
C PRO A 110 2.59 9.56 -10.92
N SER A 111 3.09 10.75 -11.31
CA SER A 111 4.15 10.86 -12.32
C SER A 111 5.52 10.39 -11.83
N ASN A 112 5.75 10.35 -10.52
CA ASN A 112 6.95 9.84 -9.91
C ASN A 112 6.68 8.54 -9.14
N THR A 113 7.09 7.41 -9.71
CA THR A 113 6.92 6.06 -9.14
C THR A 113 8.16 5.54 -8.41
N LYS A 114 9.24 6.31 -8.33
CA LYS A 114 10.44 5.92 -7.58
C LYS A 114 10.06 5.65 -6.12
N ASP A 115 10.59 4.58 -5.53
CA ASP A 115 10.32 4.12 -4.16
C ASP A 115 8.87 3.69 -3.88
N LEU A 116 7.99 3.61 -4.88
CA LEU A 116 6.70 2.95 -4.75
C LEU A 116 6.87 1.43 -4.79
N ILE A 117 6.05 0.77 -4.01
CA ILE A 117 5.95 -0.69 -4.03
C ILE A 117 5.08 -1.08 -5.23
N SER A 118 5.66 -1.87 -6.14
CA SER A 118 4.91 -2.47 -7.23
C SER A 118 4.02 -3.60 -6.70
N LEU A 119 2.81 -3.72 -7.22
CA LEU A 119 1.78 -4.63 -6.73
C LEU A 119 1.19 -5.42 -7.89
N ILE A 120 0.79 -6.65 -7.62
CA ILE A 120 -0.01 -7.50 -8.51
C ILE A 120 -1.45 -7.42 -8.01
N GLU A 121 -2.37 -7.02 -8.88
CA GLU A 121 -3.80 -7.09 -8.59
C GLU A 121 -4.29 -8.52 -8.83
N ASN A 122 -4.87 -9.13 -7.79
CA ASN A 122 -5.38 -10.49 -7.83
C ASN A 122 -6.84 -10.52 -8.30
N SER A 123 -7.30 -11.67 -8.77
CA SER A 123 -8.69 -11.86 -9.24
C SER A 123 -9.75 -11.66 -8.15
N ASP A 124 -9.37 -11.73 -6.88
CA ASP A 124 -10.25 -11.48 -5.72
C ASP A 124 -10.29 -9.99 -5.32
N GLY A 125 -9.64 -9.10 -6.08
CA GLY A 125 -9.54 -7.67 -5.81
C GLY A 125 -8.52 -7.31 -4.73
N SER A 126 -7.77 -8.29 -4.19
CA SER A 126 -6.63 -8.03 -3.32
C SER A 126 -5.38 -7.68 -4.12
N TYR A 127 -4.38 -7.11 -3.45
CA TYR A 127 -3.09 -6.75 -4.03
C TYR A 127 -1.98 -7.52 -3.32
N THR A 128 -1.03 -8.07 -4.09
CA THR A 128 0.16 -8.72 -3.57
C THR A 128 1.39 -7.90 -3.92
N VAL A 129 2.31 -7.72 -2.98
CA VAL A 129 3.61 -7.08 -3.25
C VAL A 129 4.31 -7.84 -4.36
N ALA A 130 4.62 -7.14 -5.44
CA ALA A 130 5.26 -7.76 -6.61
C ALA A 130 6.70 -8.15 -6.29
N PRO A 131 7.16 -9.30 -6.76
CA PRO A 131 8.57 -9.70 -6.66
C PRO A 131 9.50 -8.72 -7.36
N ALA A 132 10.75 -8.65 -6.94
CA ALA A 132 11.75 -7.81 -7.59
C ALA A 132 11.88 -8.14 -9.08
N GLY A 133 11.82 -7.11 -9.93
CA GLY A 133 11.86 -7.25 -11.38
C GLY A 133 10.52 -7.58 -12.06
N HIS A 134 9.45 -7.76 -11.30
CA HIS A 134 8.10 -7.93 -11.84
C HIS A 134 7.45 -6.57 -12.12
N THR A 135 6.84 -6.42 -13.29
CA THR A 135 6.07 -5.22 -13.64
C THR A 135 4.64 -5.40 -13.15
N GLY A 136 4.23 -4.57 -12.19
CA GLY A 136 2.89 -4.55 -11.63
C GLY A 136 2.25 -3.16 -11.71
N THR A 137 1.14 -2.99 -11.02
CA THR A 137 0.53 -1.68 -10.77
C THR A 137 1.12 -1.02 -9.54
N TYR A 138 1.10 0.30 -9.48
CA TYR A 138 1.39 1.04 -8.25
C TYR A 138 0.12 1.53 -7.57
N VAL A 139 -0.98 1.66 -8.32
CA VAL A 139 -2.24 2.25 -7.85
C VAL A 139 -3.21 1.15 -7.44
N MET A 140 -3.67 1.24 -6.22
CA MET A 140 -4.74 0.42 -5.67
C MET A 140 -6.05 1.20 -5.68
N THR A 141 -7.15 0.55 -6.02
CA THR A 141 -8.50 1.13 -5.90
C THR A 141 -9.13 0.68 -4.58
N ALA A 142 -9.52 1.63 -3.75
CA ALA A 142 -10.14 1.37 -2.45
C ALA A 142 -11.67 1.43 -2.47
N GLY A 143 -12.23 0.52 -1.90
CA GLY A 143 -13.17 0.30 -0.79
C GLY A 143 -12.41 -0.40 0.38
N ASN A 144 -12.70 -1.65 0.60
CA ASN A 144 -11.85 -2.45 1.47
C ASN A 144 -10.76 -3.09 0.62
N ILE A 145 -9.50 -2.75 0.88
CA ILE A 145 -8.35 -3.32 0.17
C ILE A 145 -7.67 -4.31 1.09
N THR A 146 -7.26 -5.45 0.55
CA THR A 146 -6.31 -6.35 1.19
C THR A 146 -4.98 -6.29 0.47
N ILE A 147 -3.91 -5.95 1.18
CA ILE A 147 -2.53 -5.95 0.68
C ILE A 147 -1.80 -7.13 1.28
N LYS A 148 -1.28 -8.04 0.46
CA LYS A 148 -0.57 -9.28 0.84
C LYS A 148 0.93 -9.16 0.57
N GLY A 149 1.75 -9.96 1.28
CA GLY A 149 3.20 -10.00 1.07
C GLY A 149 3.95 -8.86 1.76
N LEU A 150 3.43 -8.38 2.87
CA LEU A 150 4.07 -7.37 3.71
C LEU A 150 5.00 -8.03 4.73
N ASP A 151 6.11 -7.35 5.05
CA ASP A 151 7.04 -7.75 6.10
C ASP A 151 6.61 -7.17 7.46
N ASP A 152 6.94 -7.85 8.55
CA ASP A 152 6.92 -7.25 9.87
C ASP A 152 8.13 -6.31 10.08
N ALA A 153 8.11 -5.55 11.16
CA ALA A 153 9.13 -4.56 11.53
C ALA A 153 9.40 -3.46 10.47
N THR A 154 8.81 -3.52 9.28
CA THR A 154 8.92 -2.54 8.21
C THR A 154 7.87 -1.44 8.37
N GLU A 155 8.26 -0.18 8.21
CA GLU A 155 7.34 0.95 8.13
C GLU A 155 6.83 1.10 6.69
N TYR A 156 5.52 1.18 6.56
CA TYR A 156 4.83 1.41 5.30
C TYR A 156 4.07 2.73 5.35
N TYR A 157 3.98 3.39 4.20
CA TYR A 157 3.32 4.67 4.01
C TYR A 157 2.29 4.53 2.88
N LEU A 158 1.02 4.64 3.23
CA LEU A 158 -0.10 4.58 2.31
C LEU A 158 -0.50 6.01 1.93
N TYR A 159 -0.23 6.41 0.71
CA TYR A 159 -0.56 7.73 0.18
C TYR A 159 -1.86 7.68 -0.59
N GLU A 160 -2.82 8.51 -0.22
CA GLU A 160 -4.02 8.70 -1.03
C GLU A 160 -3.69 9.59 -2.22
N THR A 161 -3.84 9.08 -3.43
CA THR A 161 -3.61 9.84 -4.67
C THR A 161 -4.89 10.45 -5.21
N LYS A 162 -6.06 9.84 -4.91
CA LYS A 162 -7.37 10.36 -5.28
C LYS A 162 -8.39 10.01 -4.18
N ALA A 163 -9.08 11.02 -3.68
CA ALA A 163 -10.19 10.81 -2.75
C ALA A 163 -11.48 10.40 -3.48
N PRO A 164 -12.43 9.76 -2.79
CA PRO A 164 -13.79 9.59 -3.29
C PRO A 164 -14.43 10.92 -3.69
N ALA A 165 -15.38 10.86 -4.60
CA ALA A 165 -16.11 12.07 -5.04
C ALA A 165 -16.80 12.78 -3.86
N GLY A 166 -16.57 14.08 -3.72
CA GLY A 166 -17.13 14.89 -2.63
C GLY A 166 -16.31 14.89 -1.33
N TYR A 167 -15.19 14.20 -1.29
CA TYR A 167 -14.30 14.14 -0.14
C TYR A 167 -12.96 14.84 -0.39
N ASN A 168 -12.36 15.35 0.68
CA ASN A 168 -11.02 15.90 0.64
C ASN A 168 -9.99 14.77 0.63
N ARG A 169 -8.99 14.88 -0.24
CA ARG A 169 -7.84 13.98 -0.26
C ARG A 169 -7.01 14.18 1.02
N LEU A 170 -6.46 13.10 1.54
CA LEU A 170 -5.49 13.16 2.65
C LEU A 170 -4.25 13.93 2.20
N THR A 171 -3.77 14.81 3.06
CA THR A 171 -2.52 15.56 2.85
C THR A 171 -1.30 14.73 3.19
N ASP A 172 -1.42 13.91 4.23
CA ASP A 172 -0.36 13.09 4.77
C ASP A 172 -0.61 11.61 4.49
N ALA A 173 0.48 10.86 4.38
CA ALA A 173 0.39 9.41 4.28
C ALA A 173 -0.09 8.80 5.59
N VAL A 174 -0.86 7.73 5.50
CA VAL A 174 -1.14 6.87 6.64
C VAL A 174 0.05 5.94 6.83
N LYS A 175 0.84 6.19 7.89
CA LYS A 175 1.97 5.34 8.27
C LYS A 175 1.45 4.13 9.04
N PHE A 176 1.93 2.94 8.71
CA PHE A 176 1.67 1.76 9.51
C PHE A 176 2.88 0.84 9.60
N LYS A 177 2.94 0.09 10.68
CA LYS A 177 3.97 -0.92 10.94
C LYS A 177 3.32 -2.15 11.54
N ILE A 178 3.63 -3.31 10.96
CA ILE A 178 3.29 -4.61 11.53
C ILE A 178 4.42 -5.01 12.48
N THR A 179 4.08 -5.53 13.64
CA THR A 179 5.03 -6.15 14.57
C THR A 179 4.52 -7.53 14.90
N ALA A 180 5.36 -8.53 14.70
CA ALA A 180 5.07 -9.93 14.99
C ALA A 180 6.05 -10.46 16.02
N ASP A 181 5.56 -11.27 16.94
CA ASP A 181 6.38 -12.02 17.90
C ASP A 181 6.36 -13.49 17.52
N TYR A 182 7.49 -14.15 17.73
CA TYR A 182 7.69 -15.55 17.35
C TYR A 182 8.15 -16.36 18.55
N ASP A 183 7.88 -17.65 18.52
CA ASP A 183 8.52 -18.58 19.45
C ASP A 183 10.04 -18.66 19.18
N GLU A 184 10.79 -19.25 20.10
CA GLU A 184 12.26 -19.39 20.04
C GLU A 184 12.76 -20.08 18.76
N THR A 185 11.90 -20.85 18.09
CA THR A 185 12.22 -21.57 16.87
C THR A 185 11.85 -20.80 15.60
N GLY A 186 11.11 -19.68 15.71
CA GLY A 186 10.52 -18.96 14.60
C GLY A 186 9.40 -19.72 13.89
N LYS A 187 9.05 -20.91 14.41
CA LYS A 187 8.06 -21.79 13.78
C LYS A 187 6.64 -21.30 13.96
N ASN A 188 6.34 -20.63 15.08
CA ASN A 188 5.00 -20.11 15.37
C ASN A 188 5.09 -18.62 15.60
N CYS A 189 4.21 -17.89 14.91
CA CYS A 189 3.94 -16.50 15.21
C CYS A 189 2.94 -16.45 16.38
N THR A 190 3.35 -15.87 17.50
CA THR A 190 2.61 -15.90 18.77
C THR A 190 1.72 -14.69 18.97
N SER A 191 2.09 -13.56 18.41
CA SER A 191 1.26 -12.36 18.39
C SER A 191 1.51 -11.50 17.16
N VAL A 192 0.52 -10.72 16.75
CA VAL A 192 0.66 -9.72 15.69
C VAL A 192 -0.09 -8.45 16.11
N THR A 193 0.60 -7.33 16.01
CA THR A 193 0.03 -6.01 16.23
C THR A 193 0.31 -5.08 15.06
N THR A 194 -0.56 -4.10 14.87
CA THR A 194 -0.37 -3.02 13.90
C THR A 194 -0.34 -1.68 14.64
N LYS A 195 0.71 -0.90 14.41
CA LYS A 195 0.78 0.51 14.83
C LYS A 195 0.44 1.39 13.62
N VAL A 196 -0.46 2.35 13.82
CA VAL A 196 -0.87 3.32 12.79
C VAL A 196 -0.47 4.72 13.27
N ASN A 197 0.25 5.45 12.44
CA ASN A 197 0.80 6.77 12.77
C ASN A 197 1.50 6.75 14.14
N GLU A 198 1.11 7.64 15.05
CA GLU A 198 1.65 7.70 16.41
C GLU A 198 0.72 7.04 17.46
N ASP A 199 -0.33 6.35 17.00
CA ASP A 199 -1.27 5.66 17.90
C ASP A 199 -0.62 4.47 18.60
N ALA A 200 -1.23 4.01 19.66
CA ALA A 200 -0.81 2.78 20.35
C ALA A 200 -1.04 1.56 19.42
N PRO A 201 -0.13 0.57 19.45
CA PRO A 201 -0.32 -0.66 18.68
C PRO A 201 -1.64 -1.35 19.03
N GLN A 202 -2.35 -1.81 18.01
CA GLN A 202 -3.60 -2.54 18.13
C GLN A 202 -3.40 -3.98 17.66
N ALA A 203 -4.10 -4.93 18.26
CA ALA A 203 -4.08 -6.32 17.82
C ALA A 203 -4.71 -6.45 16.42
N GLY A 204 -4.11 -7.31 15.58
CA GLY A 204 -4.62 -7.62 14.25
C GLY A 204 -3.91 -6.88 13.11
N LEU A 205 -4.44 -7.05 11.92
CA LEU A 205 -3.85 -6.65 10.63
C LEU A 205 -4.84 -5.81 9.83
N SER A 206 -5.44 -4.81 10.48
CA SER A 206 -6.35 -3.87 9.81
C SER A 206 -6.06 -2.43 10.20
N ILE A 207 -6.27 -1.53 9.25
CA ILE A 207 -6.18 -0.09 9.44
C ILE A 207 -7.45 0.58 8.89
N THR A 208 -7.84 1.68 9.53
CA THR A 208 -8.97 2.49 9.09
C THR A 208 -8.48 3.82 8.54
N VAL A 209 -8.87 4.13 7.31
CA VAL A 209 -8.53 5.38 6.62
C VAL A 209 -9.80 6.22 6.45
N LYS A 210 -9.81 7.40 7.07
CA LYS A 210 -10.96 8.30 7.07
C LYS A 210 -10.79 9.44 6.08
N ASN A 211 -11.81 9.73 5.26
CA ASN A 211 -11.90 11.01 4.56
C ASN A 211 -13.08 11.83 5.10
N ASN A 212 -12.86 13.11 5.17
CA ASN A 212 -13.92 14.07 5.51
C ASN A 212 -14.45 14.71 4.23
N LYS A 213 -15.75 15.01 4.21
CA LYS A 213 -16.38 15.74 3.09
C LYS A 213 -15.71 17.10 2.93
N GLY A 214 -15.53 17.51 1.69
CA GLY A 214 -15.15 18.88 1.38
C GLY A 214 -16.20 19.83 1.96
N ALA A 215 -15.76 20.97 2.52
CA ALA A 215 -16.70 22.03 2.85
C ALA A 215 -17.46 22.40 1.56
N ALA A 216 -18.79 22.29 1.59
CA ALA A 216 -19.58 22.83 0.51
C ALA A 216 -19.25 24.32 0.41
N LEU A 217 -18.63 24.74 -0.69
CA LEU A 217 -18.47 26.17 -0.95
C LEU A 217 -19.88 26.80 -0.87
N PRO A 218 -20.07 27.83 -0.08
CA PRO A 218 -21.35 28.53 -0.09
C PRO A 218 -21.65 28.83 -1.54
N SER A 219 -22.86 28.45 -2.00
CA SER A 219 -23.30 28.77 -3.34
C SER A 219 -23.31 30.31 -3.45
N THR A 220 -22.27 30.87 -4.10
CA THR A 220 -22.14 32.30 -4.34
C THR A 220 -23.21 32.83 -5.29
N GLY A 221 -24.09 31.95 -5.81
CA GLY A 221 -25.26 32.24 -6.61
C GLY A 221 -26.57 32.32 -5.81
N GLY A 222 -26.52 32.43 -4.48
CA GLY A 222 -27.71 32.58 -3.63
C GLY A 222 -28.40 33.93 -3.80
N ILE A 223 -29.52 34.09 -3.09
CA ILE A 223 -30.44 35.23 -3.08
C ILE A 223 -29.76 36.63 -3.19
N GLY A 224 -28.51 36.77 -2.73
CA GLY A 224 -27.72 37.99 -2.81
C GLY A 224 -27.45 38.48 -4.23
N THR A 225 -27.04 37.60 -5.16
CA THR A 225 -26.75 38.02 -6.55
C THR A 225 -28.04 38.46 -7.28
N THR A 226 -29.14 37.74 -7.10
CA THR A 226 -30.42 38.11 -7.65
C THR A 226 -30.90 39.45 -7.09
N LEU A 227 -30.72 39.68 -5.78
CA LEU A 227 -31.06 40.94 -5.13
C LEU A 227 -30.21 42.10 -5.67
N PHE A 228 -28.93 41.92 -5.88
CA PHE A 228 -28.06 42.93 -6.48
C PHE A 228 -28.44 43.26 -7.93
N TYR A 229 -28.82 42.27 -8.73
CA TYR A 229 -29.30 42.52 -10.10
C TYR A 229 -30.63 43.27 -10.11
N VAL A 230 -31.58 42.93 -9.23
CA VAL A 230 -32.87 43.58 -9.15
C VAL A 230 -32.71 45.03 -8.65
N ILE A 231 -31.96 45.27 -7.59
CA ILE A 231 -31.74 46.61 -7.04
C ILE A 231 -30.89 47.43 -8.01
N GLY A 232 -29.78 46.91 -8.55
CA GLY A 232 -28.93 47.61 -9.50
C GLY A 232 -29.62 47.93 -10.81
N GLY A 233 -30.42 47.02 -11.36
CA GLY A 233 -31.25 47.23 -12.54
C GLY A 233 -32.35 48.24 -12.30
N GLY A 234 -32.99 48.19 -11.14
CA GLY A 234 -34.01 49.20 -10.74
C GLY A 234 -33.43 50.60 -10.64
N LEU A 235 -32.29 50.78 -10.02
CA LEU A 235 -31.60 52.06 -9.91
C LEU A 235 -31.20 52.64 -11.28
N MET A 236 -30.73 51.80 -12.20
CA MET A 236 -30.41 52.22 -13.57
C MET A 236 -31.67 52.68 -14.32
N ALA A 237 -32.78 51.98 -14.19
CA ALA A 237 -34.04 52.38 -14.80
C ALA A 237 -34.56 53.75 -14.26
N VAL A 238 -34.49 53.93 -12.95
CA VAL A 238 -34.87 55.24 -12.32
C VAL A 238 -33.97 56.40 -12.80
N ALA A 239 -32.65 56.15 -12.85
CA ALA A 239 -31.68 57.13 -13.35
C ALA A 239 -31.95 57.51 -14.82
N ALA A 240 -32.29 56.55 -15.67
CA ALA A 240 -32.63 56.80 -17.06
C ALA A 240 -33.91 57.66 -17.20
N VAL A 241 -34.97 57.38 -16.42
CA VAL A 241 -36.19 58.14 -16.39
C VAL A 241 -35.95 59.57 -15.92
N LEU A 242 -35.15 59.78 -14.86
CA LEU A 242 -34.81 61.12 -14.35
C LEU A 242 -33.96 61.88 -15.36
N LEU A 243 -33.05 61.28 -16.10
CA LEU A 243 -32.34 61.97 -17.17
C LEU A 243 -33.18 62.38 -18.33
N VAL A 244 -34.15 61.57 -18.75
CA VAL A 244 -35.09 61.91 -19.83
C VAL A 244 -36.01 62.96 -19.40
N THR A 245 -36.54 62.94 -18.18
CA THR A 245 -37.46 64.01 -17.65
C THR A 245 -36.74 65.34 -17.48
N LYS A 246 -35.48 65.32 -16.96
CA LYS A 246 -34.63 66.50 -16.83
C LYS A 246 -34.33 67.14 -18.22
N LYS A 247 -34.02 66.32 -19.22
CA LYS A 247 -33.77 66.76 -20.59
C LYS A 247 -35.05 67.40 -21.22
N ARG A 248 -36.25 66.88 -20.95
CA ARG A 248 -37.53 67.45 -21.43
C ARG A 248 -37.86 68.74 -20.74
N MET A 249 -37.53 68.89 -19.46
CA MET A 249 -37.78 70.15 -18.73
C MET A 249 -36.83 71.28 -19.14
N ASN A 250 -35.61 70.99 -19.52
CA ASN A 250 -34.62 71.99 -19.98
C ASN A 250 -34.84 72.42 -21.45
N ASN A 251 -35.70 71.76 -22.22
CA ASN A 251 -35.98 72.06 -23.61
C ASN A 251 -37.37 72.74 -23.78
N LYS A 252 -37.98 73.22 -22.70
CA LYS A 252 -39.09 74.16 -22.70
C LYS A 252 -38.57 75.49 -22.17
#